data_7cb9e96e649a3b98c07df7e9589aefaa
#
_entry.id   7cb9e96e649a3b98c07df7e9589aefaa
#
_cell.length_a   1.000
_cell.length_b   1.000
_cell.length_c   1.000
_cell.angle_alpha   90.00
_cell.angle_beta   90.00
_cell.angle_gamma   90.00
#
_symmetry.space_group_name_H-M   'P 1'
#
loop_
_entity.id
_entity.type
_entity.pdbx_description
1 polymer ?
#
loop_
_entity_poly.entity_id
_entity_poly.type
_entity_poly.pdbx_seq_one_letter_code
_entity_poly.pdbx_strand_id
1 'polypeptide(L)'
;MFTPSEFLNLEQTAHSKLFENQKNVWDALKQIASYLQFRLKPAVFGELIGKPFISNSVFVGRGTIVEQGAVLKGPAWIGENCHVRSGCYVRENVIVGDGVVMGNSCEFKNCILFNEAQVPHFNYVGDSILGHHAHLGAGVILSNVKLDHTEITIVTAEGTLSTGLAKFGAIVGDRTEIGCNAVINPGTLLGRDCIVYPGVNFRGVLPDSS
;
A
#
# COMPACT_ATOMS: atom_id res chain seq x y z
N MET A 1 -1.59 -21.59 0.07
CA MET A 1 -1.46 -20.65 1.22
C MET A 1 -0.42 -19.64 0.77
N PHE A 2 -0.65 -18.35 1.02
CA PHE A 2 0.25 -17.27 0.60
C PHE A 2 0.68 -16.50 1.85
N THR A 3 1.75 -16.98 2.49
CA THR A 3 2.22 -16.41 3.76
C THR A 3 2.85 -15.03 3.56
N PRO A 4 2.80 -14.14 4.58
CA PRO A 4 3.44 -12.83 4.48
C PRO A 4 4.92 -12.89 4.08
N SER A 5 5.68 -13.84 4.62
CA SER A 5 7.12 -13.98 4.37
C SER A 5 7.48 -14.43 2.94
N GLU A 6 6.53 -14.94 2.16
CA GLU A 6 6.75 -15.23 0.74
C GLU A 6 6.86 -13.95 -0.09
N PHE A 7 6.22 -12.85 0.34
CA PHE A 7 6.17 -11.59 -0.40
C PHE A 7 7.00 -10.48 0.23
N LEU A 8 7.11 -10.48 1.57
CA LEU A 8 7.53 -9.32 2.35
C LEU A 8 8.64 -9.68 3.34
N ASN A 9 9.66 -8.86 3.43
CA ASN A 9 10.61 -8.88 4.52
C ASN A 9 10.02 -8.09 5.71
N LEU A 10 9.51 -8.81 6.71
CA LEU A 10 8.84 -8.21 7.86
C LEU A 10 9.76 -7.39 8.79
N GLU A 11 11.07 -7.45 8.60
CA GLU A 11 12.03 -6.56 9.29
C GLU A 11 12.02 -5.15 8.70
N GLN A 12 11.47 -4.97 7.50
CA GLN A 12 11.39 -3.70 6.80
C GLN A 12 10.10 -2.92 7.09
N THR A 13 9.54 -3.10 8.28
CA THR A 13 8.40 -2.32 8.77
C THR A 13 8.35 -2.31 10.30
N ALA A 14 8.02 -1.19 10.90
CA ALA A 14 7.72 -1.09 12.34
C ALA A 14 6.37 -1.74 12.74
N HIS A 15 5.63 -2.24 11.75
CA HIS A 15 4.27 -2.75 11.90
C HIS A 15 4.16 -4.26 11.65
N SER A 16 5.25 -5.02 11.80
CA SER A 16 5.31 -6.48 11.59
C SER A 16 4.24 -7.27 12.34
N LYS A 17 3.78 -6.76 13.49
CA LYS A 17 2.71 -7.37 14.30
C LYS A 17 1.38 -7.54 13.55
N LEU A 18 1.11 -6.74 12.50
CA LEU A 18 -0.06 -6.91 11.64
C LEU A 18 -0.06 -8.23 10.87
N PHE A 19 1.12 -8.81 10.69
CA PHE A 19 1.34 -10.01 9.90
C PHE A 19 1.51 -11.26 10.78
N GLU A 20 1.60 -11.11 12.11
CA GLU A 20 1.71 -12.23 13.02
C GLU A 20 0.44 -13.10 12.96
N ASN A 21 0.63 -14.42 12.84
CA ASN A 21 -0.45 -15.42 12.77
C ASN A 21 -1.42 -15.29 11.58
N GLN A 22 -1.08 -14.53 10.55
CA GLN A 22 -1.88 -14.45 9.33
C GLN A 22 -1.61 -15.69 8.47
N LYS A 23 -2.69 -16.33 7.99
CA LYS A 23 -2.59 -17.46 7.05
C LYS A 23 -2.19 -16.98 5.66
N ASN A 24 -2.75 -15.86 5.26
CA ASN A 24 -2.48 -15.24 3.97
C ASN A 24 -2.10 -13.77 4.17
N VAL A 25 -1.20 -13.28 3.35
CA VAL A 25 -0.65 -11.93 3.43
C VAL A 25 -1.73 -10.84 3.40
N TRP A 26 -2.82 -11.02 2.66
CA TRP A 26 -3.93 -10.05 2.58
C TRP A 26 -4.80 -10.00 3.84
N ASP A 27 -4.70 -10.97 4.76
CA ASP A 27 -5.48 -10.94 6.00
C ASP A 27 -5.08 -9.76 6.89
N ALA A 28 -3.86 -9.23 6.74
CA ALA A 28 -3.40 -8.01 7.40
C ALA A 28 -4.26 -6.79 7.06
N LEU A 29 -4.83 -6.70 5.86
CA LEU A 29 -5.72 -5.61 5.45
C LEU A 29 -6.98 -5.50 6.33
N LYS A 30 -7.48 -6.64 6.82
CA LYS A 30 -8.65 -6.71 7.72
C LYS A 30 -8.35 -6.13 9.11
N GLN A 31 -7.07 -6.03 9.46
CA GLN A 31 -6.61 -5.63 10.79
C GLN A 31 -6.19 -4.16 10.88
N ILE A 32 -6.05 -3.44 9.76
CA ILE A 32 -5.49 -2.08 9.75
C ILE A 32 -6.28 -1.14 10.69
N ALA A 33 -7.61 -1.15 10.58
CA ALA A 33 -8.46 -0.25 11.37
C ALA A 33 -8.31 -0.47 12.88
N SER A 34 -8.43 -1.72 13.34
CA SER A 34 -8.28 -2.07 14.75
C SER A 34 -6.86 -1.83 15.26
N TYR A 35 -5.86 -2.14 14.43
CA TYR A 35 -4.47 -1.88 14.75
C TYR A 35 -4.18 -0.39 14.96
N LEU A 36 -4.63 0.46 14.04
CA LEU A 36 -4.48 1.91 14.18
C LEU A 36 -5.24 2.46 15.38
N GLN A 37 -6.46 1.98 15.63
CA GLN A 37 -7.23 2.38 16.83
C GLN A 37 -6.43 2.13 18.12
N PHE A 38 -5.64 1.08 18.17
CA PHE A 38 -4.88 0.70 19.37
C PHE A 38 -3.49 1.36 19.44
N ARG A 39 -2.81 1.51 18.29
CA ARG A 39 -1.41 1.92 18.22
C ARG A 39 -1.20 3.39 17.90
N LEU A 40 -2.16 4.01 17.20
CA LEU A 40 -2.01 5.36 16.72
C LEU A 40 -2.07 6.37 17.87
N LYS A 41 -1.00 7.14 18.00
CA LYS A 41 -0.96 8.34 18.84
C LYS A 41 -0.74 9.53 17.92
N PRO A 42 -1.81 10.26 17.55
CA PRO A 42 -1.69 11.35 16.58
C PRO A 42 -0.69 12.40 17.05
N ALA A 43 0.25 12.74 16.18
CA ALA A 43 1.26 13.77 16.37
C ALA A 43 1.90 14.12 15.02
N VAL A 44 2.40 15.32 14.87
CA VAL A 44 3.13 15.73 13.66
C VAL A 44 4.52 16.19 14.07
N PHE A 45 5.53 15.38 13.73
CA PHE A 45 6.94 15.67 13.96
C PHE A 45 7.70 16.05 12.68
N GLY A 46 7.03 15.90 11.52
CA GLY A 46 7.59 16.24 10.21
C GLY A 46 7.60 17.74 9.93
N GLU A 47 8.26 18.09 8.84
CA GLU A 47 8.27 19.43 8.27
C GLU A 47 7.06 19.68 7.38
N LEU A 48 6.35 20.79 7.60
CA LEU A 48 5.19 21.19 6.79
C LEU A 48 5.58 22.35 5.87
N ILE A 49 5.54 22.11 4.57
CA ILE A 49 5.75 23.16 3.57
C ILE A 49 4.39 23.79 3.22
N GLY A 50 4.21 25.05 3.58
CA GLY A 50 2.96 25.77 3.40
C GLY A 50 1.87 25.29 4.38
N LYS A 51 0.66 25.00 3.87
CA LYS A 51 -0.51 24.63 4.70
C LYS A 51 -1.16 23.36 4.15
N PRO A 52 -0.59 22.16 4.32
CA PRO A 52 -1.27 20.91 4.03
C PRO A 52 -2.45 20.71 5.00
N PHE A 53 -3.46 19.95 4.58
CA PHE A 53 -4.53 19.53 5.49
C PHE A 53 -4.12 18.23 6.20
N ILE A 54 -4.03 18.26 7.51
CA ILE A 54 -3.74 17.09 8.35
C ILE A 54 -4.79 17.02 9.46
N SER A 55 -5.57 15.94 9.50
CA SER A 55 -6.58 15.74 10.55
C SER A 55 -5.94 15.37 11.89
N ASN A 56 -6.73 15.44 12.95
CA ASN A 56 -6.33 15.08 14.31
C ASN A 56 -6.20 13.55 14.54
N SER A 57 -6.36 12.74 13.52
CA SER A 57 -6.20 11.28 13.54
C SER A 57 -5.00 10.79 12.71
N VAL A 58 -3.98 11.64 12.55
CA VAL A 58 -2.78 11.31 11.76
C VAL A 58 -1.53 11.41 12.62
N PHE A 59 -0.63 10.45 12.45
CA PHE A 59 0.75 10.52 12.92
C PHE A 59 1.68 10.78 11.72
N VAL A 60 2.62 11.72 11.88
CA VAL A 60 3.69 12.00 10.90
C VAL A 60 5.04 11.97 11.62
N GLY A 61 5.90 11.08 11.20
CA GLY A 61 7.22 10.84 11.78
C GLY A 61 8.26 11.94 11.51
N ARG A 62 9.40 11.87 12.19
CA ARG A 62 10.51 12.83 12.07
C ARG A 62 11.14 12.77 10.68
N GLY A 63 11.64 13.90 10.18
CA GLY A 63 12.27 13.99 8.87
C GLY A 63 11.30 13.84 7.68
N THR A 64 10.03 13.55 7.93
CA THR A 64 9.01 13.51 6.89
C THR A 64 8.62 14.92 6.47
N ILE A 65 8.59 15.15 5.16
CA ILE A 65 8.17 16.42 4.54
C ILE A 65 6.75 16.27 4.00
N VAL A 66 5.86 17.18 4.39
CA VAL A 66 4.48 17.24 3.87
C VAL A 66 4.29 18.56 3.13
N GLU A 67 4.11 18.46 1.82
CA GLU A 67 3.98 19.64 0.96
C GLU A 67 2.57 20.27 1.00
N GLN A 68 2.52 21.55 0.66
CA GLN A 68 1.27 22.28 0.45
C GLN A 68 0.39 21.58 -0.57
N GLY A 69 -0.91 21.47 -0.27
CA GLY A 69 -1.89 20.79 -1.12
C GLY A 69 -2.03 19.30 -0.86
N ALA A 70 -1.20 18.72 0.00
CA ALA A 70 -1.44 17.38 0.50
C ALA A 70 -2.64 17.37 1.48
N VAL A 71 -3.43 16.27 1.45
CA VAL A 71 -4.60 16.07 2.30
C VAL A 71 -4.51 14.73 3.01
N LEU A 72 -4.31 14.75 4.33
CA LEU A 72 -4.17 13.60 5.19
C LEU A 72 -5.40 13.50 6.11
N LYS A 73 -6.39 12.67 5.75
CA LYS A 73 -7.63 12.51 6.52
C LYS A 73 -7.51 11.55 7.69
N GLY A 74 -6.85 10.42 7.48
CA GLY A 74 -6.69 9.40 8.52
C GLY A 74 -7.97 8.64 8.92
N PRO A 75 -7.90 7.70 9.90
CA PRO A 75 -6.69 7.43 10.67
C PRO A 75 -5.53 6.97 9.79
N ALA A 76 -4.36 7.56 10.00
CA ALA A 76 -3.17 7.21 9.22
C ALA A 76 -1.89 7.33 10.05
N TRP A 77 -0.94 6.43 9.77
CA TRP A 77 0.43 6.48 10.27
C TRP A 77 1.37 6.70 9.09
N ILE A 78 2.09 7.82 9.10
CA ILE A 78 3.15 8.11 8.13
C ILE A 78 4.47 8.04 8.89
N GLY A 79 5.39 7.18 8.43
CA GLY A 79 6.67 6.93 9.06
C GLY A 79 7.64 8.12 9.03
N GLU A 80 8.91 7.82 9.27
CA GLU A 80 9.99 8.81 9.28
C GLU A 80 10.59 8.99 7.87
N ASN A 81 11.19 10.17 7.62
CA ASN A 81 11.91 10.49 6.38
C ASN A 81 11.10 10.26 5.09
N CYS A 82 9.79 10.32 5.16
CA CYS A 82 8.89 10.21 4.01
C CYS A 82 8.78 11.54 3.26
N HIS A 83 8.34 11.48 2.00
CA HIS A 83 8.01 12.67 1.22
C HIS A 83 6.56 12.60 0.74
N VAL A 84 5.67 13.38 1.36
CA VAL A 84 4.26 13.51 0.98
C VAL A 84 4.11 14.74 0.10
N ARG A 85 4.00 14.52 -1.20
CA ARG A 85 4.02 15.59 -2.21
C ARG A 85 2.67 16.26 -2.39
N SER A 86 2.72 17.44 -3.00
CA SER A 86 1.54 18.24 -3.34
C SER A 86 0.48 17.42 -4.08
N GLY A 87 -0.80 17.56 -3.70
CA GLY A 87 -1.91 16.81 -4.29
C GLY A 87 -2.06 15.37 -3.83
N CYS A 88 -1.18 14.86 -2.95
CA CYS A 88 -1.35 13.55 -2.34
C CYS A 88 -2.61 13.53 -1.47
N TYR A 89 -3.44 12.48 -1.61
CA TYR A 89 -4.68 12.30 -0.87
C TYR A 89 -4.67 11.00 -0.07
N VAL A 90 -4.50 11.13 1.23
CA VAL A 90 -4.49 10.01 2.17
C VAL A 90 -5.84 9.92 2.87
N ARG A 91 -6.56 8.84 2.62
CA ARG A 91 -7.85 8.53 3.22
C ARG A 91 -7.68 7.78 4.53
N GLU A 92 -8.68 6.97 4.87
CA GLU A 92 -8.71 6.18 6.10
C GLU A 92 -7.87 4.91 6.03
N ASN A 93 -7.37 4.48 7.19
CA ASN A 93 -6.69 3.19 7.40
C ASN A 93 -5.42 3.03 6.55
N VAL A 94 -4.54 4.02 6.61
CA VAL A 94 -3.27 3.99 5.86
C VAL A 94 -2.09 3.86 6.82
N ILE A 95 -1.23 2.89 6.55
CA ILE A 95 0.03 2.66 7.27
C ILE A 95 1.18 2.78 6.28
N VAL A 96 2.09 3.69 6.57
CA VAL A 96 3.26 3.98 5.74
C VAL A 96 4.53 3.83 6.58
N GLY A 97 5.46 3.01 6.10
CA GLY A 97 6.78 2.85 6.67
C GLY A 97 7.68 4.07 6.49
N ASP A 98 8.97 3.88 6.73
CA ASP A 98 9.95 4.95 6.66
C ASP A 98 10.50 5.13 5.23
N GLY A 99 10.94 6.34 4.87
CA GLY A 99 11.56 6.64 3.58
C GLY A 99 10.64 6.54 2.36
N VAL A 100 9.33 6.47 2.56
CA VAL A 100 8.35 6.29 1.48
C VAL A 100 8.10 7.59 0.73
N VAL A 101 7.98 7.50 -0.60
CA VAL A 101 7.51 8.60 -1.44
C VAL A 101 6.02 8.43 -1.75
N MET A 102 5.22 9.38 -1.30
CA MET A 102 3.78 9.52 -1.56
C MET A 102 3.58 10.70 -2.51
N GLY A 103 3.50 10.40 -3.79
CA GLY A 103 3.70 11.36 -4.84
C GLY A 103 2.52 12.27 -5.17
N ASN A 104 2.75 13.12 -6.15
CA ASN A 104 1.75 14.06 -6.64
C ASN A 104 0.51 13.34 -7.20
N SER A 105 -0.66 13.79 -6.77
CA SER A 105 -1.97 13.27 -7.22
C SER A 105 -2.12 11.75 -7.06
N CYS A 106 -1.49 11.19 -6.02
CA CYS A 106 -1.68 9.80 -5.61
C CYS A 106 -2.75 9.71 -4.53
N GLU A 107 -3.59 8.68 -4.60
CA GLU A 107 -4.61 8.40 -3.59
C GLU A 107 -4.31 7.09 -2.87
N PHE A 108 -4.41 7.12 -1.53
CA PHE A 108 -4.15 5.99 -0.64
C PHE A 108 -5.36 5.72 0.26
N LYS A 109 -5.78 4.45 0.34
CA LYS A 109 -6.92 4.03 1.17
C LYS A 109 -6.77 2.59 1.63
N ASN A 110 -6.90 2.35 2.94
CA ASN A 110 -6.85 1.00 3.53
C ASN A 110 -5.67 0.16 3.01
N CYS A 111 -4.45 0.69 3.16
CA CYS A 111 -3.24 0.09 2.58
C CYS A 111 -2.06 0.14 3.55
N ILE A 112 -1.09 -0.71 3.29
CA ILE A 112 0.18 -0.80 4.02
C ILE A 112 1.32 -0.64 3.01
N LEU A 113 2.19 0.34 3.22
CA LEU A 113 3.42 0.53 2.49
C LEU A 113 4.60 0.26 3.42
N PHE A 114 5.48 -0.64 3.01
CA PHE A 114 6.72 -0.92 3.73
C PHE A 114 7.74 0.18 3.49
N ASN A 115 8.85 0.13 4.25
CA ASN A 115 9.91 1.11 4.13
C ASN A 115 10.39 1.28 2.67
N GLU A 116 10.66 2.52 2.29
CA GLU A 116 11.25 2.90 1.00
C GLU A 116 10.40 2.58 -0.24
N ALA A 117 9.13 2.22 -0.06
CA ALA A 117 8.21 2.06 -1.19
C ALA A 117 8.03 3.40 -1.93
N GLN A 118 7.92 3.33 -3.26
CA GLN A 118 7.86 4.49 -4.15
C GLN A 118 6.54 4.53 -4.91
N VAL A 119 5.71 5.53 -4.63
CA VAL A 119 4.42 5.76 -5.32
C VAL A 119 4.38 7.22 -5.80
N PRO A 120 5.16 7.57 -6.85
CA PRO A 120 5.53 8.96 -7.10
C PRO A 120 4.53 9.82 -7.87
N HIS A 121 3.64 9.25 -8.71
CA HIS A 121 2.83 10.06 -9.65
C HIS A 121 1.51 9.41 -10.06
N PHE A 122 0.37 10.10 -9.81
CA PHE A 122 -0.94 9.77 -10.36
C PHE A 122 -1.39 8.32 -10.11
N ASN A 123 -1.07 7.77 -8.94
CA ASN A 123 -1.36 6.39 -8.63
C ASN A 123 -2.59 6.27 -7.73
N TYR A 124 -3.30 5.14 -7.85
CA TYR A 124 -4.31 4.73 -6.89
C TYR A 124 -3.86 3.47 -6.15
N VAL A 125 -3.79 3.55 -4.83
CA VAL A 125 -3.42 2.43 -3.94
C VAL A 125 -4.56 2.20 -2.95
N GLY A 126 -5.45 1.28 -3.27
CA GLY A 126 -6.58 0.92 -2.42
C GLY A 126 -6.55 -0.55 -2.00
N ASP A 127 -6.79 -0.81 -0.71
CA ASP A 127 -6.91 -2.16 -0.15
C ASP A 127 -5.74 -3.08 -0.60
N SER A 128 -4.50 -2.56 -0.48
CA SER A 128 -3.28 -3.16 -1.04
C SER A 128 -2.13 -3.13 -0.06
N ILE A 129 -1.13 -3.99 -0.28
CA ILE A 129 0.12 -4.01 0.48
C ILE A 129 1.27 -3.88 -0.51
N LEU A 130 2.16 -2.92 -0.28
CA LEU A 130 3.39 -2.72 -1.03
C LEU A 130 4.59 -3.07 -0.13
N GLY A 131 5.44 -3.94 -0.62
CA GLY A 131 6.67 -4.37 0.04
C GLY A 131 7.76 -3.31 0.03
N HIS A 132 8.86 -3.63 0.70
CA HIS A 132 10.06 -2.81 0.79
C HIS A 132 10.65 -2.55 -0.61
N HIS A 133 10.96 -1.29 -0.90
CA HIS A 133 11.43 -0.83 -2.23
C HIS A 133 10.49 -1.15 -3.41
N ALA A 134 9.25 -1.52 -3.18
CA ALA A 134 8.30 -1.66 -4.28
C ALA A 134 8.05 -0.31 -4.96
N HIS A 135 8.04 -0.30 -6.30
CA HIS A 135 7.90 0.93 -7.07
C HIS A 135 6.73 0.86 -8.06
N LEU A 136 5.89 1.89 -8.02
CA LEU A 136 4.81 2.09 -8.98
C LEU A 136 5.16 3.22 -9.95
N GLY A 137 5.32 2.91 -11.22
CA GLY A 137 5.45 3.93 -12.27
C GLY A 137 4.24 4.87 -12.34
N ALA A 138 4.38 5.97 -13.06
CA ALA A 138 3.31 6.97 -13.17
C ALA A 138 2.02 6.37 -13.73
N GLY A 139 0.88 6.70 -13.10
CA GLY A 139 -0.45 6.27 -13.55
C GLY A 139 -0.80 4.82 -13.26
N VAL A 140 -0.02 4.10 -12.46
CA VAL A 140 -0.38 2.73 -12.04
C VAL A 140 -1.63 2.76 -11.16
N ILE A 141 -2.58 1.87 -11.47
CA ILE A 141 -3.82 1.68 -10.72
C ILE A 141 -3.85 0.30 -10.09
N LEU A 142 -3.89 0.24 -8.76
CA LEU A 142 -4.21 -0.99 -8.05
C LEU A 142 -5.73 -1.03 -7.84
N SER A 143 -6.44 -1.61 -8.82
CA SER A 143 -7.91 -1.70 -8.77
C SER A 143 -8.34 -2.67 -7.67
N ASN A 144 -9.27 -2.27 -6.83
CA ASN A 144 -9.64 -3.01 -5.62
C ASN A 144 -11.08 -3.54 -5.57
N VAL A 145 -11.86 -3.32 -6.64
CA VAL A 145 -13.28 -3.75 -6.72
C VAL A 145 -13.53 -4.40 -8.07
N LYS A 146 -14.21 -5.54 -8.07
CA LYS A 146 -14.73 -6.13 -9.30
C LYS A 146 -15.98 -5.39 -9.80
N LEU A 147 -16.21 -5.38 -11.11
CA LEU A 147 -17.37 -4.74 -11.72
C LEU A 147 -18.71 -5.38 -11.32
N ASP A 148 -18.72 -6.66 -10.99
CA ASP A 148 -19.87 -7.40 -10.50
C ASP A 148 -20.10 -7.27 -8.99
N HIS A 149 -19.21 -6.55 -8.28
CA HIS A 149 -19.23 -6.34 -6.83
C HIS A 149 -19.21 -7.63 -5.99
N THR A 150 -18.85 -8.76 -6.57
CA THR A 150 -18.69 -10.03 -5.84
C THR A 150 -17.40 -10.06 -5.05
N GLU A 151 -17.26 -11.02 -4.16
CA GLU A 151 -16.04 -11.29 -3.41
C GLU A 151 -14.83 -11.41 -4.34
N ILE A 152 -13.71 -10.83 -3.89
CA ILE A 152 -12.43 -10.97 -4.59
C ILE A 152 -11.87 -12.38 -4.35
N THR A 153 -11.53 -13.06 -5.41
CA THR A 153 -10.94 -14.39 -5.37
C THR A 153 -9.57 -14.38 -6.07
N ILE A 154 -8.66 -15.22 -5.61
CA ILE A 154 -7.35 -15.41 -6.22
C ILE A 154 -7.39 -16.65 -7.09
N VAL A 155 -7.05 -16.50 -8.37
CA VAL A 155 -6.97 -17.60 -9.33
C VAL A 155 -5.53 -18.13 -9.33
N THR A 156 -5.38 -19.41 -9.04
CA THR A 156 -4.09 -20.14 -9.08
C THR A 156 -4.20 -21.32 -10.04
N ALA A 157 -3.08 -21.97 -10.33
CA ALA A 157 -3.06 -23.20 -11.13
C ALA A 157 -3.85 -24.34 -10.46
N GLU A 158 -3.99 -24.32 -9.13
CA GLU A 158 -4.66 -25.36 -8.34
C GLU A 158 -6.15 -25.08 -8.15
N GLY A 159 -6.64 -23.90 -8.59
CA GLY A 159 -8.03 -23.48 -8.43
C GLY A 159 -8.20 -22.07 -7.92
N THR A 160 -9.37 -21.80 -7.37
CA THR A 160 -9.75 -20.45 -6.90
C THR A 160 -9.81 -20.41 -5.37
N LEU A 161 -9.12 -19.44 -4.77
CA LEU A 161 -9.13 -19.19 -3.34
C LEU A 161 -10.04 -18.01 -3.00
N SER A 162 -10.92 -18.20 -2.02
CA SER A 162 -11.70 -17.11 -1.40
C SER A 162 -10.77 -16.24 -0.52
N THR A 163 -10.91 -14.92 -0.60
CA THR A 163 -10.20 -13.99 0.27
C THR A 163 -11.03 -13.51 1.45
N GLY A 164 -12.34 -13.68 1.39
CA GLY A 164 -13.30 -13.12 2.33
C GLY A 164 -13.38 -11.58 2.25
N LEU A 165 -12.92 -10.97 1.16
CA LEU A 165 -12.85 -9.54 0.97
C LEU A 165 -13.69 -9.10 -0.24
N ALA A 166 -14.59 -8.12 -0.02
CA ALA A 166 -15.31 -7.46 -1.11
C ALA A 166 -14.45 -6.38 -1.82
N LYS A 167 -13.37 -5.94 -1.15
CA LYS A 167 -12.39 -5.01 -1.69
C LYS A 167 -10.98 -5.51 -1.38
N PHE A 168 -10.20 -5.73 -2.41
CA PHE A 168 -8.81 -6.11 -2.32
C PHE A 168 -8.11 -5.78 -3.63
N GLY A 169 -7.10 -4.93 -3.58
CA GLY A 169 -6.31 -4.52 -4.73
C GLY A 169 -5.23 -5.56 -5.03
N ALA A 170 -4.04 -5.34 -4.53
CA ALA A 170 -2.89 -6.21 -4.80
C ALA A 170 -1.96 -6.37 -3.60
N ILE A 171 -1.22 -7.46 -3.62
CA ILE A 171 0.03 -7.60 -2.88
C ILE A 171 1.15 -7.39 -3.89
N VAL A 172 2.01 -6.42 -3.61
CA VAL A 172 3.21 -6.12 -4.39
C VAL A 172 4.41 -6.46 -3.51
N GLY A 173 5.13 -7.51 -3.87
CA GLY A 173 6.27 -8.03 -3.12
C GLY A 173 7.45 -7.03 -3.08
N ASP A 174 8.41 -7.32 -2.21
CA ASP A 174 9.61 -6.49 -2.07
C ASP A 174 10.34 -6.32 -3.41
N ARG A 175 10.84 -5.10 -3.69
CA ARG A 175 11.62 -4.72 -4.89
C ARG A 175 10.91 -4.99 -6.23
N THR A 176 9.59 -5.12 -6.19
CA THR A 176 8.79 -5.30 -7.42
C THR A 176 8.58 -3.96 -8.11
N GLU A 177 8.81 -3.93 -9.41
CA GLU A 177 8.72 -2.77 -10.30
C GLU A 177 7.48 -2.85 -11.18
N ILE A 178 6.59 -1.86 -11.12
CA ILE A 178 5.41 -1.79 -11.97
C ILE A 178 5.51 -0.58 -12.90
N GLY A 179 5.58 -0.84 -14.19
CA GLY A 179 5.72 0.18 -15.24
C GLY A 179 4.52 1.10 -15.38
N CYS A 180 4.74 2.27 -15.96
CA CYS A 180 3.74 3.33 -16.11
C CYS A 180 2.44 2.85 -16.76
N ASN A 181 1.30 3.38 -16.28
CA ASN A 181 -0.06 3.09 -16.79
C ASN A 181 -0.45 1.60 -16.76
N ALA A 182 0.23 0.78 -15.98
CA ALA A 182 -0.22 -0.59 -15.76
C ALA A 182 -1.47 -0.59 -14.86
N VAL A 183 -2.41 -1.48 -15.16
CA VAL A 183 -3.59 -1.73 -14.34
C VAL A 183 -3.46 -3.10 -13.69
N ILE A 184 -3.38 -3.09 -12.37
CA ILE A 184 -3.31 -4.30 -11.56
C ILE A 184 -4.72 -4.59 -11.03
N ASN A 185 -5.30 -5.69 -11.47
CA ASN A 185 -6.68 -6.03 -11.17
C ASN A 185 -6.86 -6.59 -9.74
N PRO A 186 -8.09 -6.56 -9.21
CA PRO A 186 -8.39 -7.02 -7.86
C PRO A 186 -7.95 -8.47 -7.61
N GLY A 187 -7.28 -8.68 -6.47
CA GLY A 187 -6.80 -9.98 -6.06
C GLY A 187 -5.49 -10.43 -6.73
N THR A 188 -4.72 -9.50 -7.26
CA THR A 188 -3.41 -9.79 -7.83
C THR A 188 -2.36 -9.97 -6.74
N LEU A 189 -1.52 -10.99 -6.89
CA LEU A 189 -0.34 -11.24 -6.07
C LEU A 189 0.91 -11.17 -6.94
N LEU A 190 1.78 -10.21 -6.69
CA LEU A 190 3.10 -10.10 -7.31
C LEU A 190 4.14 -10.48 -6.25
N GLY A 191 4.95 -11.47 -6.55
CA GLY A 191 6.07 -11.91 -5.73
C GLY A 191 7.16 -10.85 -5.62
N ARG A 192 8.29 -11.22 -5.04
CA ARG A 192 9.46 -10.34 -4.93
C ARG A 192 10.16 -10.21 -6.27
N ASP A 193 10.84 -9.07 -6.46
CA ASP A 193 11.70 -8.81 -7.63
C ASP A 193 10.97 -8.94 -8.97
N CYS A 194 9.63 -8.88 -8.97
CA CYS A 194 8.84 -8.95 -10.19
C CYS A 194 8.93 -7.67 -11.01
N ILE A 195 8.81 -7.81 -12.32
CA ILE A 195 8.73 -6.68 -13.25
C ILE A 195 7.42 -6.79 -14.04
N VAL A 196 6.56 -5.77 -13.91
CA VAL A 196 5.36 -5.61 -14.74
C VAL A 196 5.61 -4.47 -15.73
N TYR A 197 5.56 -4.75 -17.02
CA TYR A 197 5.88 -3.77 -18.06
C TYR A 197 4.80 -2.66 -18.16
N PRO A 198 5.18 -1.49 -18.70
CA PRO A 198 4.25 -0.37 -18.89
C PRO A 198 3.02 -0.75 -19.73
N GLY A 199 1.86 -0.21 -19.34
CA GLY A 199 0.58 -0.42 -20.03
C GLY A 199 -0.03 -1.80 -19.89
N VAL A 200 0.57 -2.69 -19.10
CA VAL A 200 0.05 -4.05 -18.89
C VAL A 200 -1.23 -4.00 -18.04
N ASN A 201 -2.22 -4.79 -18.45
CA ASN A 201 -3.40 -5.10 -17.64
C ASN A 201 -3.20 -6.51 -17.09
N PHE A 202 -2.92 -6.64 -15.79
CA PHE A 202 -2.54 -7.90 -15.16
C PHE A 202 -3.55 -8.34 -14.08
N ARG A 203 -3.81 -9.66 -14.02
CA ARG A 203 -4.55 -10.33 -12.96
C ARG A 203 -3.96 -11.71 -12.71
N GLY A 204 -3.90 -12.12 -11.44
CA GLY A 204 -3.48 -13.45 -11.03
C GLY A 204 -2.27 -13.42 -10.11
N VAL A 205 -1.51 -14.49 -10.11
CA VAL A 205 -0.31 -14.65 -9.29
C VAL A 205 0.92 -14.65 -10.19
N LEU A 206 1.84 -13.73 -9.93
CA LEU A 206 3.18 -13.74 -10.52
C LEU A 206 4.15 -14.13 -9.40
N PRO A 207 4.80 -15.30 -9.49
CA PRO A 207 5.76 -15.74 -8.48
C PRO A 207 7.02 -14.87 -8.49
N ASP A 208 7.85 -15.02 -7.45
CA ASP A 208 9.15 -14.33 -7.37
C ASP A 208 9.96 -14.53 -8.67
N SER A 209 10.58 -13.44 -9.13
CA SER A 209 11.54 -13.50 -10.22
C SER A 209 12.88 -13.93 -9.65
N SER A 210 13.25 -15.19 -9.86
CA SER A 210 14.56 -15.74 -9.48
C SER A 210 15.61 -15.43 -10.53
#